data_d6c4826188e29e43038f755608ebda43
#
_entry.id   d6c4826188e29e43038f755608ebda43
#
_cell.length_a   1.000
_cell.length_b   1.000
_cell.length_c   1.000
_cell.angle_alpha   90.00
_cell.angle_beta   90.00
_cell.angle_gamma   90.00
#
_symmetry.space_group_name_H-M   'P 1'
#
loop_
_entity.id
_entity.type
_entity.pdbx_description
1 polymer ?
#
loop_
_entity_poly.entity_id
_entity_poly.type
_entity_poly.pdbx_seq_one_letter_code
_entity_poly.pdbx_strand_id
1 'polypeptide(L)'
;MPGDTLLRLTNLRGVVGVDGDQVTLRAGTHLHEIPALLAPYGLAMTNLGDIDKQTVAGATSTGTHGTGLQFGGISTQITALELVTGTGELRTVTEPGELQAAAMGLGALGVVTTITLRCVPAFSIEAVEGPARIDDVLADFARSVEQTDHFEFYWFPHTEAALTKHNRRIPGLVAATGPSPIRRYIDDELLSNKVFGAICRLGAAVPAVVPRINNISGNVLSGRTIVDASASVFTSDRSVRFREMEYALPLERIPEAFDGVRKVIADKGYRVSFPIEIRTAAADDLMLSTAAGRQSGYIAVHRYFRDQPDGYFRDVEAVMTQLGGRPHWGKMHTRDADYLRTVYPRFDEFRRVRDQFDPDRVFANDYLRQVLGG
;
A
#
# COMPACT_ATOMS: atom_id res chain seq x y z
N MET A 1 -10.73 -13.42 -13.74
CA MET A 1 -11.38 -12.59 -14.76
C MET A 1 -12.52 -11.85 -14.11
N PRO A 2 -12.79 -10.56 -14.43
CA PRO A 2 -14.03 -9.94 -14.00
C PRO A 2 -15.19 -10.75 -14.56
N GLY A 3 -16.31 -10.79 -13.82
CA GLY A 3 -17.54 -11.41 -14.31
C GLY A 3 -18.00 -10.80 -15.65
N ASP A 4 -19.14 -11.18 -16.13
CA ASP A 4 -19.68 -10.80 -17.46
C ASP A 4 -19.88 -9.29 -17.63
N THR A 5 -19.92 -8.52 -16.51
CA THR A 5 -20.17 -7.08 -16.53
C THR A 5 -19.10 -6.33 -15.71
N LEU A 6 -18.48 -5.31 -16.31
CA LEU A 6 -17.57 -4.38 -15.64
C LEU A 6 -18.25 -3.00 -15.47
N LEU A 7 -18.50 -2.61 -14.23
CA LEU A 7 -18.99 -1.28 -13.90
C LEU A 7 -17.83 -0.32 -13.68
N ARG A 8 -17.81 0.80 -14.41
CA ARG A 8 -16.81 1.86 -14.26
C ARG A 8 -17.42 3.10 -13.61
N LEU A 9 -16.79 3.59 -12.55
CA LEU A 9 -17.24 4.77 -11.80
C LEU A 9 -16.59 6.08 -12.26
N THR A 10 -16.08 6.12 -13.49
CA THR A 10 -15.27 7.25 -14.01
C THR A 10 -15.96 8.62 -13.99
N ASN A 11 -17.30 8.63 -13.99
CA ASN A 11 -18.08 9.87 -13.94
C ASN A 11 -18.49 10.29 -12.52
N LEU A 12 -18.24 9.45 -11.50
CA LEU A 12 -18.52 9.76 -10.10
C LEU A 12 -17.26 10.34 -9.45
N ARG A 13 -16.98 11.63 -9.69
CA ARG A 13 -15.77 12.32 -9.22
C ARG A 13 -16.10 13.63 -8.51
N GLY A 14 -15.18 14.05 -7.64
CA GLY A 14 -15.23 15.34 -6.94
C GLY A 14 -15.83 15.25 -5.54
N VAL A 15 -15.89 16.41 -4.89
CA VAL A 15 -16.44 16.60 -3.55
C VAL A 15 -17.96 16.69 -3.66
N VAL A 16 -18.66 15.99 -2.75
CA VAL A 16 -20.11 16.06 -2.55
C VAL A 16 -20.46 17.08 -1.47
N GLY A 17 -19.70 17.09 -0.37
CA GLY A 17 -19.90 17.99 0.75
C GLY A 17 -18.72 17.96 1.72
N VAL A 18 -18.66 18.99 2.57
CA VAL A 18 -17.65 19.14 3.63
C VAL A 18 -18.35 19.58 4.90
N ASP A 19 -18.10 18.88 6.00
CA ASP A 19 -18.58 19.19 7.33
C ASP A 19 -17.43 19.08 8.34
N GLY A 20 -16.87 20.22 8.70
CA GLY A 20 -15.68 20.28 9.55
C GLY A 20 -14.48 19.58 8.93
N ASP A 21 -14.01 18.52 9.55
CA ASP A 21 -12.92 17.66 9.10
C ASP A 21 -13.39 16.47 8.24
N GLN A 22 -14.68 16.33 8.04
CA GLN A 22 -15.26 15.25 7.24
C GLN A 22 -15.54 15.71 5.81
N VAL A 23 -14.98 15.00 4.85
CA VAL A 23 -15.14 15.30 3.42
C VAL A 23 -15.75 14.11 2.71
N THR A 24 -16.94 14.33 2.11
CA THR A 24 -17.60 13.33 1.29
C THR A 24 -17.18 13.46 -0.17
N LEU A 25 -16.59 12.39 -0.67
CA LEU A 25 -16.08 12.27 -2.05
C LEU A 25 -16.93 11.27 -2.84
N ARG A 26 -17.07 11.50 -4.13
CA ARG A 26 -17.60 10.50 -5.05
C ARG A 26 -16.59 9.38 -5.26
N ALA A 27 -17.04 8.15 -5.31
CA ALA A 27 -16.22 6.93 -5.26
C ALA A 27 -15.17 6.79 -6.39
N GLY A 28 -15.43 7.36 -7.55
CA GLY A 28 -14.52 7.37 -8.70
C GLY A 28 -13.48 8.49 -8.68
N THR A 29 -13.40 9.31 -7.64
CA THR A 29 -12.35 10.33 -7.47
C THR A 29 -11.00 9.65 -7.30
N HIS A 30 -10.00 10.03 -8.11
CA HIS A 30 -8.66 9.45 -7.98
C HIS A 30 -7.90 10.09 -6.81
N LEU A 31 -7.01 9.31 -6.20
CA LEU A 31 -6.23 9.77 -5.04
C LEU A 31 -5.41 11.02 -5.37
N HIS A 32 -4.83 11.13 -6.58
CA HIS A 32 -4.07 12.31 -7.00
C HIS A 32 -4.91 13.59 -7.17
N GLU A 33 -6.24 13.47 -7.27
CA GLU A 33 -7.14 14.64 -7.35
C GLU A 33 -7.46 15.19 -5.96
N ILE A 34 -7.44 14.32 -4.93
CA ILE A 34 -7.92 14.64 -3.58
C ILE A 34 -7.15 15.81 -2.95
N PRO A 35 -5.82 15.93 -3.02
CA PRO A 35 -5.11 17.06 -2.43
C PRO A 35 -5.60 18.42 -2.94
N ALA A 36 -5.83 18.55 -4.25
CA ALA A 36 -6.35 19.77 -4.84
C ALA A 36 -7.81 20.06 -4.44
N LEU A 37 -8.60 19.00 -4.25
CA LEU A 37 -10.00 19.12 -3.80
C LEU A 37 -10.10 19.51 -2.32
N LEU A 38 -9.15 19.12 -1.48
CA LEU A 38 -9.09 19.45 -0.04
C LEU A 38 -8.46 20.81 0.26
N ALA A 39 -7.58 21.29 -0.62
CA ALA A 39 -6.84 22.54 -0.42
C ALA A 39 -7.71 23.77 -0.09
N PRO A 40 -8.89 24.00 -0.74
CA PRO A 40 -9.76 25.12 -0.42
C PRO A 40 -10.28 25.12 1.03
N TYR A 41 -10.28 23.96 1.68
CA TYR A 41 -10.75 23.77 3.05
C TYR A 41 -9.60 23.72 4.08
N GLY A 42 -8.36 23.85 3.64
CA GLY A 42 -7.19 23.75 4.51
C GLY A 42 -6.99 22.34 5.08
N LEU A 43 -7.47 21.31 4.39
CA LEU A 43 -7.47 19.91 4.82
C LEU A 43 -6.50 19.05 4.00
N ALA A 44 -6.09 17.93 4.58
CA ALA A 44 -5.30 16.88 3.94
C ALA A 44 -5.78 15.49 4.40
N MET A 45 -5.47 14.46 3.61
CA MET A 45 -5.60 13.07 4.08
C MET A 45 -4.55 12.78 5.16
N THR A 46 -4.94 11.98 6.14
CA THR A 46 -4.04 11.63 7.26
C THR A 46 -2.81 10.86 6.80
N ASN A 47 -2.98 9.93 5.87
CA ASN A 47 -1.89 9.11 5.33
C ASN A 47 -2.23 8.73 3.88
N LEU A 48 -1.22 8.47 3.06
CA LEU A 48 -1.35 8.05 1.66
C LEU A 48 -0.34 6.94 1.35
N GLY A 49 -0.67 6.13 0.34
CA GLY A 49 0.29 5.21 -0.28
C GLY A 49 1.17 5.92 -1.32
N ASP A 50 2.21 5.24 -1.78
CA ASP A 50 3.16 5.76 -2.77
C ASP A 50 2.51 6.01 -4.15
N ILE A 51 1.55 5.17 -4.56
CA ILE A 51 0.88 5.27 -5.87
C ILE A 51 -0.52 5.85 -5.70
N ASP A 52 -0.80 6.96 -6.41
CA ASP A 52 -2.03 7.76 -6.33
C ASP A 52 -2.97 7.62 -7.53
N LYS A 53 -2.73 6.63 -8.40
CA LYS A 53 -3.51 6.43 -9.63
C LYS A 53 -4.84 5.70 -9.41
N GLN A 54 -5.04 5.13 -8.24
CA GLN A 54 -6.28 4.44 -7.87
C GLN A 54 -7.41 5.45 -7.60
N THR A 55 -8.67 5.02 -7.81
CA THR A 55 -9.82 5.75 -7.26
C THR A 55 -9.90 5.54 -5.75
N VAL A 56 -10.54 6.46 -5.03
CA VAL A 56 -10.70 6.35 -3.57
C VAL A 56 -11.42 5.04 -3.20
N ALA A 57 -12.47 4.65 -3.93
CA ALA A 57 -13.14 3.37 -3.68
C ALA A 57 -12.24 2.16 -3.96
N GLY A 58 -11.45 2.20 -5.02
CA GLY A 58 -10.52 1.10 -5.34
C GLY A 58 -9.44 0.95 -4.29
N ALA A 59 -8.84 2.06 -3.85
CA ALA A 59 -7.79 2.08 -2.83
C ALA A 59 -8.30 1.56 -1.47
N THR A 60 -9.46 2.07 -1.02
CA THR A 60 -10.03 1.67 0.27
C THR A 60 -10.51 0.23 0.25
N SER A 61 -11.19 -0.21 -0.82
CA SER A 61 -11.72 -1.58 -0.90
C SER A 61 -10.65 -2.67 -0.85
N THR A 62 -9.40 -2.37 -1.24
CA THR A 62 -8.30 -3.35 -1.28
C THR A 62 -7.22 -3.11 -0.22
N GLY A 63 -7.41 -2.13 0.67
CA GLY A 63 -6.53 -1.90 1.81
C GLY A 63 -5.23 -1.17 1.47
N THR A 64 -5.25 -0.25 0.50
CA THR A 64 -4.10 0.62 0.21
C THR A 64 -3.69 1.39 1.47
N HIS A 65 -2.39 1.37 1.77
CA HIS A 65 -1.81 2.00 2.94
C HIS A 65 -0.51 2.73 2.60
N GLY A 66 -0.12 3.63 3.49
CA GLY A 66 1.21 4.25 3.52
C GLY A 66 2.10 3.55 4.53
N THR A 67 2.91 4.32 5.25
CA THR A 67 3.72 3.84 6.37
C THR A 67 3.50 4.70 7.61
N GLY A 68 3.86 4.17 8.78
CA GLY A 68 3.85 4.86 10.07
C GLY A 68 3.10 4.10 11.15
N LEU A 69 3.79 3.81 12.26
CA LEU A 69 3.28 2.95 13.33
C LEU A 69 2.06 3.53 14.07
N GLN A 70 1.80 4.82 13.92
CA GLN A 70 0.65 5.50 14.52
C GLN A 70 -0.50 5.72 13.52
N PHE A 71 -0.35 5.28 12.27
CA PHE A 71 -1.30 5.55 11.20
C PHE A 71 -1.78 4.25 10.55
N GLY A 72 -3.09 4.16 10.36
CA GLY A 72 -3.70 3.07 9.61
C GLY A 72 -3.64 3.30 8.09
N GLY A 73 -4.18 2.34 7.35
CA GLY A 73 -4.40 2.46 5.90
C GLY A 73 -5.48 3.49 5.57
N ILE A 74 -5.66 3.79 4.27
CA ILE A 74 -6.64 4.80 3.81
C ILE A 74 -8.05 4.46 4.28
N SER A 75 -8.41 3.19 4.32
CA SER A 75 -9.74 2.72 4.75
C SER A 75 -10.08 3.07 6.19
N THR A 76 -9.08 3.25 7.06
CA THR A 76 -9.31 3.66 8.47
C THR A 76 -9.73 5.12 8.63
N GLN A 77 -9.62 5.91 7.56
CA GLN A 77 -10.06 7.30 7.53
C GLN A 77 -11.57 7.42 7.21
N ILE A 78 -12.23 6.32 6.84
CA ILE A 78 -13.65 6.31 6.44
C ILE A 78 -14.53 6.43 7.69
N THR A 79 -15.46 7.41 7.67
CA THR A 79 -16.46 7.61 8.71
C THR A 79 -17.87 7.26 8.25
N ALA A 80 -18.12 7.26 6.93
CA ALA A 80 -19.37 6.83 6.32
C ALA A 80 -19.12 6.44 4.86
N LEU A 81 -19.99 5.60 4.31
CA LEU A 81 -20.08 5.39 2.87
C LEU A 81 -21.53 5.13 2.45
N GLU A 82 -21.77 5.39 1.16
CA GLU A 82 -23.01 5.04 0.50
C GLU A 82 -22.69 4.04 -0.62
N LEU A 83 -23.49 3.00 -0.70
CA LEU A 83 -23.33 1.97 -1.72
C LEU A 83 -24.67 1.41 -2.19
N VAL A 84 -24.68 0.89 -3.42
CA VAL A 84 -25.80 0.12 -3.95
C VAL A 84 -25.53 -1.36 -3.69
N THR A 85 -26.40 -2.00 -2.90
CA THR A 85 -26.29 -3.41 -2.50
C THR A 85 -26.59 -4.38 -3.65
N GLY A 86 -26.42 -5.68 -3.40
CA GLY A 86 -26.82 -6.73 -4.35
C GLY A 86 -28.31 -6.79 -4.63
N THR A 87 -29.14 -6.25 -3.73
CA THR A 87 -30.59 -6.15 -3.92
C THR A 87 -31.02 -4.90 -4.70
N GLY A 88 -30.06 -4.02 -5.05
CA GLY A 88 -30.34 -2.74 -5.74
C GLY A 88 -30.72 -1.60 -4.79
N GLU A 89 -30.68 -1.80 -3.48
CA GLU A 89 -30.95 -0.78 -2.47
C GLU A 89 -29.77 0.18 -2.35
N LEU A 90 -30.02 1.48 -2.32
CA LEU A 90 -29.03 2.50 -1.95
C LEU A 90 -28.99 2.59 -0.43
N ARG A 91 -27.84 2.25 0.16
CA ARG A 91 -27.66 2.18 1.60
C ARG A 91 -26.53 3.08 2.08
N THR A 92 -26.83 3.90 3.09
CA THR A 92 -25.84 4.67 3.83
C THR A 92 -25.34 3.82 5.01
N VAL A 93 -24.04 3.67 5.12
CA VAL A 93 -23.36 2.83 6.13
C VAL A 93 -22.58 3.73 7.07
N THR A 94 -23.05 3.81 8.32
CA THR A 94 -22.44 4.57 9.42
C THR A 94 -22.29 3.73 10.68
N GLU A 95 -23.11 2.68 10.81
CA GLU A 95 -23.08 1.80 11.97
C GLU A 95 -21.75 1.04 12.07
N PRO A 96 -21.08 1.04 13.24
CA PRO A 96 -19.70 0.55 13.40
C PRO A 96 -19.47 -0.85 12.82
N GLY A 97 -20.35 -1.81 13.10
CA GLY A 97 -20.18 -3.20 12.62
C GLY A 97 -20.24 -3.31 11.09
N GLU A 98 -21.17 -2.61 10.44
CA GLU A 98 -21.27 -2.60 8.98
C GLU A 98 -20.17 -1.76 8.33
N LEU A 99 -19.82 -0.62 8.94
CA LEU A 99 -18.78 0.25 8.46
C LEU A 99 -17.41 -0.44 8.49
N GLN A 100 -17.11 -1.19 9.54
CA GLN A 100 -15.88 -1.98 9.66
C GLN A 100 -15.75 -3.06 8.57
N ALA A 101 -16.86 -3.57 8.05
CA ALA A 101 -16.87 -4.46 6.91
C ALA A 101 -16.76 -3.69 5.58
N ALA A 102 -17.56 -2.63 5.42
CA ALA A 102 -17.73 -1.93 4.14
C ALA A 102 -16.53 -1.06 3.78
N ALA A 103 -15.81 -0.50 4.76
CA ALA A 103 -14.63 0.34 4.54
C ALA A 103 -13.50 -0.40 3.79
N MET A 104 -13.43 -1.73 3.95
CA MET A 104 -12.52 -2.60 3.19
C MET A 104 -13.29 -3.84 2.69
N GLY A 105 -14.26 -3.62 1.82
CA GLY A 105 -15.23 -4.62 1.43
C GLY A 105 -14.89 -5.44 0.19
N LEU A 106 -13.73 -5.25 -0.44
CA LEU A 106 -13.29 -5.95 -1.68
C LEU A 106 -14.28 -5.83 -2.84
N GLY A 107 -15.23 -4.89 -2.79
CA GLY A 107 -16.36 -4.80 -3.73
C GLY A 107 -17.39 -5.92 -3.57
N ALA A 108 -17.35 -6.69 -2.48
CA ALA A 108 -18.23 -7.84 -2.25
C ALA A 108 -19.56 -7.47 -1.56
N LEU A 109 -19.71 -6.23 -1.08
CA LEU A 109 -20.90 -5.76 -0.39
C LEU A 109 -21.80 -4.90 -1.29
N GLY A 110 -21.22 -4.31 -2.33
CA GLY A 110 -21.97 -3.40 -3.21
C GLY A 110 -21.07 -2.49 -4.03
N VAL A 111 -21.71 -1.66 -4.82
CA VAL A 111 -21.08 -0.60 -5.60
C VAL A 111 -21.04 0.67 -4.79
N VAL A 112 -19.88 1.05 -4.27
CA VAL A 112 -19.71 2.28 -3.50
C VAL A 112 -19.93 3.49 -4.41
N THR A 113 -20.78 4.42 -3.96
CA THR A 113 -21.10 5.67 -4.69
C THR A 113 -20.43 6.88 -4.08
N THR A 114 -20.41 6.98 -2.75
CA THR A 114 -19.73 8.04 -2.00
C THR A 114 -18.95 7.49 -0.82
N ILE A 115 -17.90 8.20 -0.41
CA ILE A 115 -17.07 7.89 0.75
C ILE A 115 -16.84 9.19 1.53
N THR A 116 -17.13 9.18 2.82
CA THR A 116 -16.78 10.27 3.74
C THR A 116 -15.50 9.92 4.47
N LEU A 117 -14.48 10.76 4.27
CA LEU A 117 -13.18 10.63 4.92
C LEU A 117 -13.06 11.63 6.06
N ARG A 118 -12.52 11.20 7.19
CA ARG A 118 -12.00 12.11 8.21
C ARG A 118 -10.63 12.58 7.76
N CYS A 119 -10.53 13.88 7.50
CA CYS A 119 -9.31 14.56 7.12
C CYS A 119 -8.64 15.20 8.34
N VAL A 120 -7.45 15.76 8.12
CA VAL A 120 -6.71 16.52 9.14
C VAL A 120 -6.37 17.90 8.59
N PRO A 121 -6.04 18.90 9.43
CA PRO A 121 -5.48 20.15 8.93
C PRO A 121 -4.29 19.89 8.01
N ALA A 122 -4.19 20.66 6.93
CA ALA A 122 -3.10 20.53 5.97
C ALA A 122 -1.74 20.68 6.67
N PHE A 123 -0.79 19.82 6.31
CA PHE A 123 0.52 19.74 6.93
C PHE A 123 1.62 19.47 5.91
N SER A 124 2.85 19.81 6.28
CA SER A 124 4.05 19.50 5.53
C SER A 124 4.78 18.31 6.14
N ILE A 125 5.68 17.72 5.38
CA ILE A 125 6.57 16.64 5.83
C ILE A 125 8.02 17.05 5.54
N GLU A 126 8.87 16.88 6.54
CA GLU A 126 10.31 16.82 6.36
C GLU A 126 10.69 15.36 6.12
N ALA A 127 11.13 15.04 4.92
CA ALA A 127 11.62 13.73 4.53
C ALA A 127 13.14 13.72 4.50
N VAL A 128 13.75 12.90 5.33
CA VAL A 128 15.20 12.64 5.34
C VAL A 128 15.42 11.25 4.76
N GLU A 129 16.00 11.21 3.58
CA GLU A 129 16.33 9.97 2.89
C GLU A 129 17.83 9.77 2.87
N GLY A 130 18.30 8.55 3.07
CA GLY A 130 19.74 8.27 3.04
C GLY A 130 20.10 6.80 2.91
N PRO A 131 21.30 6.52 2.36
CA PRO A 131 21.85 5.17 2.32
C PRO A 131 22.20 4.69 3.73
N ALA A 132 22.00 3.40 3.96
CA ALA A 132 22.37 2.72 5.18
C ALA A 132 22.81 1.28 4.90
N ARG A 133 23.46 0.63 5.86
CA ARG A 133 23.67 -0.82 5.80
C ARG A 133 22.43 -1.54 6.32
N ILE A 134 22.02 -2.57 5.63
CA ILE A 134 20.79 -3.30 5.99
C ILE A 134 20.81 -3.88 7.41
N ASP A 135 21.94 -4.39 7.86
CA ASP A 135 22.04 -4.97 9.19
C ASP A 135 21.91 -3.89 10.28
N ASP A 136 22.42 -2.67 10.05
CA ASP A 136 22.23 -1.53 10.95
C ASP A 136 20.77 -1.07 10.98
N VAL A 137 20.10 -1.06 9.82
CA VAL A 137 18.66 -0.73 9.71
C VAL A 137 17.81 -1.72 10.50
N LEU A 138 18.10 -3.02 10.39
CA LEU A 138 17.37 -4.06 11.10
C LEU A 138 17.62 -3.99 12.62
N ALA A 139 18.85 -3.74 13.03
CA ALA A 139 19.20 -3.56 14.45
C ALA A 139 18.49 -2.35 15.09
N ASP A 140 18.27 -1.29 14.32
CA ASP A 140 17.62 -0.05 14.76
C ASP A 140 16.12 0.04 14.37
N PHE A 141 15.55 -1.00 13.79
CA PHE A 141 14.20 -0.97 13.22
C PHE A 141 13.13 -0.55 14.22
N ALA A 142 13.08 -1.20 15.39
CA ALA A 142 12.09 -0.91 16.43
C ALA A 142 12.15 0.57 16.85
N ARG A 143 13.37 1.11 17.09
CA ARG A 143 13.56 2.50 17.46
C ARG A 143 13.15 3.45 16.33
N SER A 144 13.51 3.16 15.10
CA SER A 144 13.19 3.99 13.94
C SER A 144 11.69 4.13 13.72
N VAL A 145 10.92 3.03 13.85
CA VAL A 145 9.46 3.07 13.68
C VAL A 145 8.73 3.76 14.84
N GLU A 146 9.29 3.74 16.04
CA GLU A 146 8.72 4.42 17.21
C GLU A 146 9.00 5.94 17.21
N GLN A 147 10.18 6.34 16.74
CA GLN A 147 10.65 7.74 16.81
C GLN A 147 10.35 8.56 15.55
N THR A 148 9.84 7.94 14.49
CA THR A 148 9.58 8.59 13.21
C THR A 148 8.09 8.48 12.87
N ASP A 149 7.44 9.57 12.46
CA ASP A 149 6.02 9.54 12.10
C ASP A 149 5.76 8.54 10.97
N HIS A 150 6.60 8.57 9.93
CA HIS A 150 6.51 7.66 8.79
C HIS A 150 7.89 7.14 8.43
N PHE A 151 8.23 5.96 8.93
CA PHE A 151 9.47 5.27 8.60
C PHE A 151 9.22 4.20 7.55
N GLU A 152 10.08 4.14 6.54
CA GLU A 152 10.15 3.04 5.58
C GLU A 152 11.58 2.83 5.12
N PHE A 153 11.89 1.63 4.64
CA PHE A 153 13.17 1.38 4.00
C PHE A 153 13.06 0.42 2.83
N TYR A 154 14.03 0.52 1.94
CA TYR A 154 14.18 -0.29 0.74
C TYR A 154 15.51 -1.03 0.80
N TRP A 155 15.49 -2.35 0.73
CA TRP A 155 16.69 -3.14 0.60
C TRP A 155 16.94 -3.53 -0.86
N PHE A 156 18.18 -3.41 -1.31
CA PHE A 156 18.60 -3.83 -2.65
C PHE A 156 19.12 -5.28 -2.59
N PRO A 157 18.38 -6.27 -3.13
CA PRO A 157 18.79 -7.67 -3.08
C PRO A 157 20.20 -7.89 -3.65
N HIS A 158 20.94 -8.83 -3.08
CA HIS A 158 22.35 -9.15 -3.40
C HIS A 158 23.36 -8.10 -2.90
N THR A 159 22.97 -7.17 -2.06
CA THR A 159 23.85 -6.14 -1.49
C THR A 159 23.64 -5.99 0.01
N GLU A 160 24.51 -5.25 0.67
CA GLU A 160 24.36 -4.78 2.03
C GLU A 160 23.69 -3.38 2.10
N ALA A 161 23.27 -2.84 0.95
CA ALA A 161 22.77 -1.48 0.85
C ALA A 161 21.26 -1.42 1.06
N ALA A 162 20.82 -0.45 1.86
CA ALA A 162 19.45 -0.03 2.04
C ALA A 162 19.32 1.48 1.79
N LEU A 163 18.12 1.92 1.45
CA LEU A 163 17.72 3.32 1.46
C LEU A 163 16.67 3.48 2.56
N THR A 164 16.92 4.33 3.54
CA THR A 164 15.95 4.66 4.60
C THR A 164 15.26 5.97 4.30
N LYS A 165 14.01 6.08 4.71
CA LYS A 165 13.22 7.32 4.69
C LYS A 165 12.64 7.56 6.07
N HIS A 166 13.00 8.69 6.67
CA HIS A 166 12.50 9.18 7.93
C HIS A 166 11.67 10.44 7.68
N ASN A 167 10.36 10.31 7.70
CA ASN A 167 9.45 11.41 7.45
C ASN A 167 8.86 11.93 8.75
N ARG A 168 9.02 13.21 9.02
CA ARG A 168 8.49 13.91 10.21
C ARG A 168 7.43 14.92 9.78
N ARG A 169 6.29 14.92 10.45
CA ARG A 169 5.21 15.87 10.21
C ARG A 169 5.56 17.25 10.78
N ILE A 170 5.27 18.28 10.00
CA ILE A 170 5.36 19.67 10.39
C ILE A 170 3.93 20.26 10.33
N PRO A 171 3.36 20.75 11.43
CA PRO A 171 2.02 21.36 11.43
C PRO A 171 1.93 22.53 10.45
N GLY A 172 0.86 22.58 9.66
CA GLY A 172 0.63 23.60 8.65
C GLY A 172 1.46 23.40 7.38
N LEU A 173 1.19 24.25 6.39
CA LEU A 173 1.94 24.26 5.14
C LEU A 173 3.12 25.24 5.28
N VAL A 174 4.32 24.74 5.08
CA VAL A 174 5.55 25.56 5.04
C VAL A 174 6.06 25.64 3.60
N ALA A 175 6.90 26.63 3.34
CA ALA A 175 7.52 26.78 2.03
C ALA A 175 8.31 25.50 1.69
N ALA A 176 8.07 24.94 0.50
CA ALA A 176 8.77 23.77 0.03
C ALA A 176 10.28 24.04 -0.03
N THR A 177 11.07 23.14 0.52
CA THR A 177 12.54 23.16 0.43
C THR A 177 13.01 21.84 -0.16
N GLY A 178 14.08 21.88 -0.94
CA GLY A 178 14.62 20.67 -1.56
C GLY A 178 15.20 20.97 -2.93
N PRO A 179 15.45 19.94 -3.73
CA PRO A 179 16.04 20.11 -5.04
C PRO A 179 15.13 20.97 -5.94
N SER A 180 15.76 21.77 -6.81
CA SER A 180 15.03 22.57 -7.81
C SER A 180 14.09 21.69 -8.64
N PRO A 181 13.04 22.28 -9.28
CA PRO A 181 12.14 21.50 -10.13
C PRO A 181 12.86 20.71 -11.23
N ILE A 182 13.96 21.26 -11.78
CA ILE A 182 14.79 20.58 -12.78
C ILE A 182 15.50 19.36 -12.16
N ARG A 183 16.06 19.51 -10.97
CA ARG A 183 16.75 18.41 -10.28
C ARG A 183 15.75 17.35 -9.83
N ARG A 184 14.56 17.75 -9.36
CA ARG A 184 13.45 16.83 -9.05
C ARG A 184 13.05 16.02 -10.30
N TYR A 185 12.90 16.67 -11.44
CA TYR A 185 12.63 15.99 -12.72
C TYR A 185 13.76 15.01 -13.11
N ILE A 186 15.02 15.38 -12.90
CA ILE A 186 16.17 14.51 -13.19
C ILE A 186 16.16 13.32 -12.22
N ASP A 187 15.96 13.55 -10.93
CA ASP A 187 16.00 12.51 -9.91
C ASP A 187 14.79 11.55 -10.04
N ASP A 188 13.59 12.07 -10.23
CA ASP A 188 12.35 11.29 -10.24
C ASP A 188 12.05 10.68 -11.63
N GLU A 189 12.18 11.44 -12.71
CA GLU A 189 11.79 10.98 -14.04
C GLU A 189 12.95 10.28 -14.80
N LEU A 190 14.16 10.86 -14.78
CA LEU A 190 15.28 10.28 -15.52
C LEU A 190 15.94 9.14 -14.76
N LEU A 191 16.35 9.37 -13.50
CA LEU A 191 17.10 8.37 -12.72
C LEU A 191 16.18 7.29 -12.17
N SER A 192 15.09 7.67 -11.50
CA SER A 192 14.19 6.70 -10.87
C SER A 192 13.34 5.90 -11.86
N ASN A 193 12.97 6.47 -13.02
CA ASN A 193 12.12 5.79 -13.98
C ASN A 193 12.87 5.28 -15.21
N LYS A 194 13.56 6.15 -15.97
CA LYS A 194 14.17 5.73 -17.26
C LYS A 194 15.41 4.88 -17.07
N VAL A 195 16.32 5.28 -16.18
CA VAL A 195 17.53 4.51 -15.88
C VAL A 195 17.16 3.20 -15.21
N PHE A 196 16.28 3.23 -14.21
CA PHE A 196 15.80 2.02 -13.54
C PHE A 196 15.07 1.08 -14.52
N GLY A 197 14.24 1.61 -15.42
CA GLY A 197 13.61 0.82 -16.48
C GLY A 197 14.61 0.18 -17.46
N ALA A 198 15.72 0.86 -17.77
CA ALA A 198 16.79 0.27 -18.57
C ALA A 198 17.52 -0.84 -17.82
N ILE A 199 17.80 -0.62 -16.53
CA ILE A 199 18.40 -1.63 -15.62
C ILE A 199 17.52 -2.88 -15.56
N CYS A 200 16.20 -2.72 -15.35
CA CYS A 200 15.26 -3.84 -15.30
C CYS A 200 15.21 -4.62 -16.63
N ARG A 201 15.23 -3.91 -17.78
CA ARG A 201 15.29 -4.58 -19.10
C ARG A 201 16.57 -5.38 -19.28
N LEU A 202 17.73 -4.81 -18.89
CA LEU A 202 19.02 -5.50 -18.95
C LEU A 202 19.04 -6.72 -18.02
N GLY A 203 18.54 -6.58 -16.78
CA GLY A 203 18.42 -7.67 -15.82
C GLY A 203 17.52 -8.81 -16.30
N ALA A 204 16.41 -8.49 -16.96
CA ALA A 204 15.51 -9.49 -17.56
C ALA A 204 16.16 -10.22 -18.74
N ALA A 205 16.95 -9.51 -19.56
CA ALA A 205 17.66 -10.10 -20.70
C ALA A 205 18.89 -10.94 -20.27
N VAL A 206 19.61 -10.48 -19.23
CA VAL A 206 20.84 -11.12 -18.74
C VAL A 206 20.80 -11.20 -17.21
N PRO A 207 20.08 -12.15 -16.60
CA PRO A 207 19.90 -12.20 -15.14
C PRO A 207 21.19 -12.26 -14.33
N ALA A 208 22.27 -12.80 -14.89
CA ALA A 208 23.58 -12.90 -14.23
C ALA A 208 24.19 -11.53 -13.86
N VAL A 209 23.78 -10.44 -14.50
CA VAL A 209 24.32 -9.10 -14.22
C VAL A 209 23.60 -8.41 -13.04
N VAL A 210 22.41 -8.89 -12.63
CA VAL A 210 21.58 -8.26 -11.60
C VAL A 210 22.36 -7.98 -10.31
N PRO A 211 23.12 -8.90 -9.72
CA PRO A 211 23.85 -8.60 -8.48
C PRO A 211 24.86 -7.45 -8.62
N ARG A 212 25.54 -7.37 -9.77
CA ARG A 212 26.51 -6.29 -10.04
C ARG A 212 25.78 -4.95 -10.20
N ILE A 213 24.67 -4.95 -10.90
CA ILE A 213 23.86 -3.73 -11.11
C ILE A 213 23.31 -3.23 -9.77
N ASN A 214 22.73 -4.11 -8.96
CA ASN A 214 22.21 -3.74 -7.65
C ASN A 214 23.31 -3.19 -6.73
N ASN A 215 24.52 -3.78 -6.77
CA ASN A 215 25.66 -3.28 -6.01
C ASN A 215 26.06 -1.86 -6.45
N ILE A 216 26.14 -1.60 -7.76
CA ILE A 216 26.42 -0.26 -8.29
C ILE A 216 25.31 0.71 -7.86
N SER A 217 24.03 0.34 -8.02
CA SER A 217 22.89 1.17 -7.64
C SER A 217 22.90 1.51 -6.14
N GLY A 218 23.17 0.52 -5.29
CA GLY A 218 23.27 0.71 -3.83
C GLY A 218 24.41 1.67 -3.42
N ASN A 219 25.54 1.65 -4.14
CA ASN A 219 26.68 2.52 -3.86
C ASN A 219 26.54 3.95 -4.38
N VAL A 220 25.59 4.21 -5.28
CA VAL A 220 25.31 5.56 -5.84
C VAL A 220 24.23 6.30 -5.06
N LEU A 221 23.57 5.62 -4.11
CA LEU A 221 22.56 6.26 -3.26
C LEU A 221 23.17 7.47 -2.53
N SER A 222 22.47 8.59 -2.57
CA SER A 222 22.84 9.81 -1.85
C SER A 222 21.75 10.23 -0.90
N GLY A 223 22.17 10.81 0.24
CA GLY A 223 21.21 11.39 1.18
C GLY A 223 20.58 12.66 0.62
N ARG A 224 19.31 12.89 0.94
CA ARG A 224 18.61 14.15 0.67
C ARG A 224 17.62 14.48 1.77
N THR A 225 17.38 15.77 1.97
CA THR A 225 16.31 16.25 2.83
C THR A 225 15.37 17.12 2.00
N ILE A 226 14.09 16.85 2.10
CA ILE A 226 13.02 17.55 1.37
C ILE A 226 11.98 17.97 2.41
N VAL A 227 11.46 19.20 2.27
CA VAL A 227 10.25 19.62 2.97
C VAL A 227 9.23 20.02 1.92
N ASP A 228 8.04 19.41 1.96
CA ASP A 228 6.96 19.75 1.04
C ASP A 228 5.60 19.41 1.68
N ALA A 229 4.50 19.78 1.00
CA ALA A 229 3.16 19.36 1.39
C ALA A 229 3.07 17.83 1.48
N SER A 230 2.32 17.32 2.46
CA SER A 230 2.26 15.89 2.78
C SER A 230 2.00 15.00 1.56
N ALA A 231 1.04 15.36 0.71
CA ALA A 231 0.73 14.57 -0.48
C ALA A 231 1.92 14.49 -1.47
N SER A 232 2.69 15.57 -1.63
CA SER A 232 3.87 15.59 -2.52
C SER A 232 5.03 14.72 -2.01
N VAL A 233 5.08 14.46 -0.69
CA VAL A 233 6.11 13.61 -0.09
C VAL A 233 5.68 12.15 -0.06
N PHE A 234 4.39 11.89 0.20
CA PHE A 234 3.87 10.53 0.27
C PHE A 234 3.87 9.82 -1.08
N THR A 235 3.59 10.57 -2.17
CA THR A 235 3.36 9.97 -3.48
C THR A 235 4.53 10.14 -4.42
N SER A 236 4.75 9.17 -5.29
CA SER A 236 5.74 9.24 -6.36
C SER A 236 5.20 8.68 -7.68
N ASP A 237 5.70 9.23 -8.79
CA ASP A 237 5.37 8.72 -10.12
C ASP A 237 6.23 7.49 -10.45
N ARG A 238 5.59 6.33 -10.60
CA ARG A 238 6.21 5.06 -10.97
C ARG A 238 5.81 4.68 -12.40
N SER A 239 6.75 4.74 -13.35
CA SER A 239 6.51 4.37 -14.74
C SER A 239 6.97 2.96 -15.10
N VAL A 240 7.85 2.35 -14.30
CA VAL A 240 8.34 0.99 -14.52
C VAL A 240 7.30 -0.02 -14.06
N ARG A 241 6.79 -0.84 -14.98
CA ARG A 241 5.77 -1.86 -14.65
C ARG A 241 6.40 -3.06 -13.95
N PHE A 242 5.71 -3.54 -12.93
CA PHE A 242 6.15 -4.67 -12.10
C PHE A 242 4.98 -5.56 -11.71
N ARG A 243 5.30 -6.75 -11.21
CA ARG A 243 4.42 -7.63 -10.45
C ARG A 243 4.84 -7.52 -8.99
N GLU A 244 3.86 -7.49 -8.11
CA GLU A 244 4.09 -7.25 -6.69
C GLU A 244 3.28 -8.21 -5.83
N MET A 245 3.91 -8.67 -4.76
CA MET A 245 3.30 -9.39 -3.66
C MET A 245 3.69 -8.69 -2.35
N GLU A 246 2.74 -8.50 -1.47
CA GLU A 246 2.99 -7.90 -0.16
C GLU A 246 2.22 -8.64 0.92
N TYR A 247 2.86 -8.78 2.07
CA TYR A 247 2.30 -9.40 3.24
C TYR A 247 2.48 -8.52 4.47
N ALA A 248 1.40 -8.39 5.27
CA ALA A 248 1.43 -7.82 6.60
C ALA A 248 1.74 -8.93 7.62
N LEU A 249 2.73 -8.71 8.46
CA LEU A 249 3.14 -9.59 9.54
C LEU A 249 3.00 -8.89 10.90
N PRO A 250 2.93 -9.61 12.03
CA PRO A 250 3.14 -8.99 13.32
C PRO A 250 4.45 -8.19 13.31
N LEU A 251 4.41 -6.97 13.83
CA LEU A 251 5.55 -6.03 13.73
C LEU A 251 6.86 -6.65 14.20
N GLU A 252 6.82 -7.36 15.31
CA GLU A 252 7.96 -8.04 15.93
C GLU A 252 8.55 -9.18 15.08
N ARG A 253 7.78 -9.69 14.10
CA ARG A 253 8.23 -10.76 13.19
C ARG A 253 8.92 -10.25 11.92
N ILE A 254 8.98 -8.93 11.72
CA ILE A 254 9.59 -8.34 10.52
C ILE A 254 11.06 -8.73 10.34
N PRO A 255 11.93 -8.65 11.36
CA PRO A 255 13.33 -9.05 11.17
C PRO A 255 13.47 -10.52 10.75
N GLU A 256 12.72 -11.43 11.38
CA GLU A 256 12.73 -12.87 11.04
C GLU A 256 12.21 -13.12 9.61
N ALA A 257 11.09 -12.48 9.25
CA ALA A 257 10.52 -12.63 7.91
C ALA A 257 11.47 -12.09 6.84
N PHE A 258 12.09 -10.95 7.11
CA PHE A 258 13.06 -10.34 6.20
C PHE A 258 14.29 -11.24 5.98
N ASP A 259 14.84 -11.80 7.06
CA ASP A 259 15.94 -12.76 6.96
C ASP A 259 15.52 -14.02 6.19
N GLY A 260 14.30 -14.50 6.39
CA GLY A 260 13.72 -15.59 5.61
C GLY A 260 13.68 -15.28 4.11
N VAL A 261 13.28 -14.06 3.73
CA VAL A 261 13.27 -13.60 2.33
C VAL A 261 14.69 -13.50 1.77
N ARG A 262 15.65 -12.94 2.53
CA ARG A 262 17.07 -12.90 2.14
C ARG A 262 17.60 -14.31 1.85
N LYS A 263 17.29 -15.24 2.75
CA LYS A 263 17.70 -16.65 2.63
C LYS A 263 17.09 -17.32 1.40
N VAL A 264 15.81 -17.14 1.14
CA VAL A 264 15.15 -17.68 -0.06
C VAL A 264 15.82 -17.16 -1.33
N ILE A 265 16.10 -15.86 -1.41
CA ILE A 265 16.78 -15.27 -2.58
C ILE A 265 18.16 -15.86 -2.78
N ALA A 266 18.93 -16.02 -1.70
CA ALA A 266 20.30 -16.55 -1.75
C ALA A 266 20.32 -18.05 -2.11
N ASP A 267 19.56 -18.89 -1.37
CA ASP A 267 19.59 -20.35 -1.50
C ASP A 267 19.04 -20.83 -2.85
N LYS A 268 18.01 -20.12 -3.36
CA LYS A 268 17.40 -20.45 -4.66
C LYS A 268 18.09 -19.76 -5.84
N GLY A 269 19.01 -18.82 -5.57
CA GLY A 269 19.72 -18.09 -6.60
C GLY A 269 18.85 -17.15 -7.43
N TYR A 270 17.71 -16.67 -6.88
CA TYR A 270 16.85 -15.72 -7.57
C TYR A 270 17.58 -14.42 -7.90
N ARG A 271 17.40 -13.90 -9.10
CA ARG A 271 18.00 -12.65 -9.57
C ARG A 271 16.94 -11.54 -9.52
N VAL A 272 16.87 -10.85 -8.39
CA VAL A 272 15.86 -9.83 -8.11
C VAL A 272 16.44 -8.46 -8.34
N SER A 273 15.93 -7.73 -9.34
CA SER A 273 16.39 -6.38 -9.71
C SER A 273 15.68 -5.26 -8.97
N PHE A 274 14.50 -5.54 -8.43
CA PHE A 274 13.73 -4.56 -7.65
C PHE A 274 14.12 -4.56 -6.19
N PRO A 275 14.10 -3.40 -5.53
CA PRO A 275 14.24 -3.33 -4.08
C PRO A 275 13.05 -4.00 -3.40
N ILE A 276 13.28 -4.50 -2.19
CA ILE A 276 12.26 -4.98 -1.27
C ILE A 276 11.93 -3.85 -0.32
N GLU A 277 10.66 -3.57 -0.18
CA GLU A 277 10.16 -2.45 0.61
C GLU A 277 9.60 -2.93 1.93
N ILE A 278 9.90 -2.20 3.01
CA ILE A 278 9.39 -2.47 4.35
C ILE A 278 8.70 -1.23 4.87
N ARG A 279 7.44 -1.41 5.30
CA ARG A 279 6.56 -0.39 5.88
C ARG A 279 5.95 -0.86 7.19
N THR A 280 5.24 0.05 7.88
CA THR A 280 4.53 -0.27 9.11
C THR A 280 3.15 0.38 9.14
N ALA A 281 2.23 -0.16 9.94
CA ALA A 281 0.94 0.46 10.21
C ALA A 281 0.47 0.19 11.63
N ALA A 282 -0.36 1.12 12.14
CA ALA A 282 -1.11 0.96 13.38
C ALA A 282 -2.09 -0.22 13.28
N ALA A 283 -2.40 -0.80 14.42
CA ALA A 283 -3.54 -1.70 14.55
C ALA A 283 -4.85 -0.94 14.26
N ASP A 284 -5.79 -1.62 13.63
CA ASP A 284 -7.15 -1.12 13.39
C ASP A 284 -8.21 -2.19 13.69
N ASP A 285 -9.48 -1.86 13.49
CA ASP A 285 -10.62 -2.72 13.79
C ASP A 285 -11.45 -3.11 12.55
N LEU A 286 -10.97 -2.80 11.34
CA LEU A 286 -11.63 -3.19 10.11
C LEU A 286 -11.55 -4.72 9.91
N MET A 287 -12.65 -5.34 9.48
CA MET A 287 -12.77 -6.80 9.47
C MET A 287 -11.75 -7.51 8.58
N LEU A 288 -11.46 -6.92 7.41
CA LEU A 288 -10.50 -7.47 6.44
C LEU A 288 -9.19 -6.65 6.35
N SER A 289 -8.94 -5.74 7.29
CA SER A 289 -7.65 -5.03 7.30
C SER A 289 -6.51 -6.00 7.57
N THR A 290 -5.43 -5.82 6.83
CA THR A 290 -4.19 -6.54 7.06
C THR A 290 -3.57 -6.24 8.43
N ALA A 291 -3.91 -5.07 9.03
CA ALA A 291 -3.52 -4.64 10.37
C ALA A 291 -4.62 -4.84 11.43
N ALA A 292 -5.71 -5.57 11.12
CA ALA A 292 -6.79 -5.81 12.07
C ALA A 292 -6.29 -6.42 13.38
N GLY A 293 -6.47 -5.68 14.49
CA GLY A 293 -6.17 -6.13 15.85
C GLY A 293 -4.67 -6.21 16.20
N ARG A 294 -3.75 -5.78 15.33
CA ARG A 294 -2.31 -5.81 15.62
C ARG A 294 -1.53 -4.74 14.86
N GLN A 295 -0.51 -4.16 15.48
CA GLN A 295 0.50 -3.40 14.75
C GLN A 295 1.19 -4.34 13.75
N SER A 296 1.34 -3.87 12.52
CA SER A 296 1.83 -4.70 11.43
C SER A 296 3.01 -4.05 10.72
N GLY A 297 3.98 -4.88 10.37
CA GLY A 297 5.00 -4.55 9.39
C GLY A 297 4.67 -5.22 8.05
N TYR A 298 4.98 -4.55 6.98
CA TYR A 298 4.74 -5.01 5.60
C TYR A 298 6.06 -5.29 4.91
N ILE A 299 6.10 -6.39 4.18
CA ILE A 299 7.21 -6.71 3.27
C ILE A 299 6.62 -6.83 1.87
N ALA A 300 6.97 -5.88 1.00
CA ALA A 300 6.58 -5.88 -0.40
C ALA A 300 7.75 -6.33 -1.28
N VAL A 301 7.50 -7.36 -2.08
CA VAL A 301 8.48 -7.96 -2.99
C VAL A 301 8.02 -7.82 -4.43
N HIS A 302 8.96 -7.49 -5.31
CA HIS A 302 8.66 -7.10 -6.68
C HIS A 302 9.44 -7.90 -7.70
N ARG A 303 8.88 -7.99 -8.92
CA ARG A 303 9.55 -8.47 -10.12
C ARG A 303 9.21 -7.56 -11.30
N TYR A 304 10.19 -7.28 -12.13
CA TYR A 304 9.93 -6.60 -13.40
C TYR A 304 8.90 -7.38 -14.23
N PHE A 305 7.95 -6.70 -14.85
CA PHE A 305 6.82 -7.38 -15.50
C PHE A 305 7.22 -8.34 -16.63
N ARG A 306 8.41 -8.17 -17.21
CA ARG A 306 8.99 -9.03 -18.26
C ARG A 306 9.93 -10.12 -17.74
N ASP A 307 10.21 -10.15 -16.42
CA ASP A 307 10.99 -11.27 -15.87
C ASP A 307 10.26 -12.57 -16.13
N GLN A 308 11.03 -13.62 -16.43
CA GLN A 308 10.44 -14.94 -16.62
C GLN A 308 9.78 -15.40 -15.31
N PRO A 309 8.59 -16.05 -15.42
CA PRO A 309 7.99 -16.66 -14.25
C PRO A 309 8.94 -17.69 -13.64
N ASP A 310 9.16 -17.58 -12.34
CA ASP A 310 9.93 -18.53 -11.53
C ASP A 310 9.18 -18.81 -10.21
N GLY A 311 9.81 -19.55 -9.32
CA GLY A 311 9.22 -19.86 -8.01
C GLY A 311 9.29 -18.74 -6.98
N TYR A 312 9.84 -17.57 -7.30
CA TYR A 312 10.16 -16.52 -6.34
C TYR A 312 8.99 -16.11 -5.43
N PHE A 313 7.88 -15.69 -6.02
CA PHE A 313 6.70 -15.29 -5.23
C PHE A 313 6.16 -16.42 -4.37
N ARG A 314 6.09 -17.65 -4.90
CA ARG A 314 5.64 -18.82 -4.13
C ARG A 314 6.54 -19.12 -2.95
N ASP A 315 7.87 -19.09 -3.14
CA ASP A 315 8.83 -19.45 -2.12
C ASP A 315 8.92 -18.34 -1.04
N VAL A 316 8.78 -17.07 -1.42
CA VAL A 316 8.64 -15.95 -0.47
C VAL A 316 7.28 -16.00 0.26
N GLU A 317 6.18 -16.29 -0.44
CA GLU A 317 4.87 -16.46 0.16
C GLU A 317 4.88 -17.54 1.26
N ALA A 318 5.62 -18.62 1.06
CA ALA A 318 5.77 -19.68 2.07
C ALA A 318 6.41 -19.15 3.37
N VAL A 319 7.41 -18.27 3.29
CA VAL A 319 7.99 -17.61 4.47
C VAL A 319 6.94 -16.76 5.18
N MET A 320 6.23 -15.92 4.42
CA MET A 320 5.24 -14.99 4.99
C MET A 320 4.11 -15.75 5.71
N THR A 321 3.61 -16.82 5.08
CA THR A 321 2.48 -17.59 5.63
C THR A 321 2.85 -18.40 6.87
N GLN A 322 4.07 -18.91 6.95
CA GLN A 322 4.59 -19.59 8.17
C GLN A 322 4.64 -18.65 9.38
N LEU A 323 4.75 -17.35 9.16
CA LEU A 323 4.78 -16.32 10.19
C LEU A 323 3.42 -15.66 10.45
N GLY A 324 2.32 -16.24 9.95
CA GLY A 324 0.96 -15.73 10.14
C GLY A 324 0.70 -14.45 9.33
N GLY A 325 1.34 -14.33 8.16
CA GLY A 325 1.23 -13.21 7.25
C GLY A 325 -0.15 -13.09 6.62
N ARG A 326 -0.66 -11.86 6.48
CA ARG A 326 -1.90 -11.51 5.79
C ARG A 326 -1.57 -10.89 4.45
N PRO A 327 -2.01 -11.47 3.32
CA PRO A 327 -1.74 -10.89 2.00
C PRO A 327 -2.46 -9.56 1.82
N HIS A 328 -1.82 -8.61 1.12
CA HIS A 328 -2.48 -7.40 0.66
C HIS A 328 -3.46 -7.73 -0.47
N TRP A 329 -4.73 -7.36 -0.31
CA TRP A 329 -5.83 -7.75 -1.19
C TRP A 329 -5.69 -7.31 -2.65
N GLY A 330 -5.05 -6.18 -2.89
CA GLY A 330 -4.84 -5.63 -4.23
C GLY A 330 -3.55 -6.13 -4.93
N LYS A 331 -2.81 -7.05 -4.31
CA LYS A 331 -1.52 -7.55 -4.81
C LYS A 331 -1.57 -9.06 -5.05
N MET A 332 -0.48 -9.65 -5.54
CA MET A 332 -0.43 -11.08 -5.84
C MET A 332 -0.39 -11.91 -4.55
N HIS A 333 -1.19 -12.95 -4.49
CA HIS A 333 -1.12 -14.02 -3.51
C HIS A 333 -1.85 -15.27 -4.02
N THR A 334 -1.61 -16.42 -3.39
CA THR A 334 -2.28 -17.68 -3.74
C THR A 334 -3.24 -18.17 -2.65
N ARG A 335 -3.47 -17.37 -1.62
CA ARG A 335 -4.26 -17.78 -0.45
C ARG A 335 -5.74 -17.84 -0.76
N ASP A 336 -6.39 -18.81 -0.15
CA ASP A 336 -7.81 -19.09 -0.23
C ASP A 336 -8.54 -18.76 1.08
N ALA A 337 -9.84 -18.94 1.10
CA ALA A 337 -10.69 -18.70 2.26
C ALA A 337 -10.29 -19.50 3.50
N ASP A 338 -9.77 -20.71 3.33
CA ASP A 338 -9.38 -21.57 4.46
C ASP A 338 -8.17 -20.98 5.18
N TYR A 339 -7.13 -20.60 4.44
CA TYR A 339 -6.00 -19.89 5.03
C TYR A 339 -6.41 -18.54 5.63
N LEU A 340 -7.15 -17.72 4.87
CA LEU A 340 -7.52 -16.37 5.27
C LEU A 340 -8.35 -16.36 6.56
N ARG A 341 -9.26 -17.33 6.74
CA ARG A 341 -10.01 -17.50 7.99
C ARG A 341 -9.10 -17.72 9.21
N THR A 342 -7.92 -18.33 9.04
CA THR A 342 -7.00 -18.55 10.17
C THR A 342 -6.25 -17.29 10.59
N VAL A 343 -6.08 -16.32 9.70
CA VAL A 343 -5.27 -15.11 9.95
C VAL A 343 -6.07 -13.82 10.11
N TYR A 344 -7.33 -13.77 9.66
CA TYR A 344 -8.24 -12.63 9.86
C TYR A 344 -9.25 -12.94 10.97
N PRO A 345 -9.14 -12.29 12.15
CA PRO A 345 -9.96 -12.66 13.32
C PRO A 345 -11.46 -12.51 13.12
N ARG A 346 -11.88 -11.56 12.25
CA ARG A 346 -13.28 -11.25 11.97
C ARG A 346 -13.75 -11.72 10.59
N PHE A 347 -13.08 -12.71 10.02
CA PHE A 347 -13.36 -13.21 8.67
C PHE A 347 -14.82 -13.71 8.50
N ASP A 348 -15.31 -14.52 9.42
CA ASP A 348 -16.67 -15.04 9.34
C ASP A 348 -17.73 -13.98 9.69
N GLU A 349 -17.38 -12.96 10.46
CA GLU A 349 -18.22 -11.79 10.69
C GLU A 349 -18.40 -10.97 9.41
N PHE A 350 -17.32 -10.73 8.68
CA PHE A 350 -17.37 -10.10 7.37
C PHE A 350 -18.28 -10.86 6.40
N ARG A 351 -18.17 -12.18 6.36
CA ARG A 351 -19.02 -13.02 5.49
C ARG A 351 -20.49 -12.86 5.83
N ARG A 352 -20.86 -12.79 7.11
CA ARG A 352 -22.25 -12.56 7.54
C ARG A 352 -22.76 -11.19 7.08
N VAL A 353 -21.95 -10.15 7.17
CA VAL A 353 -22.31 -8.83 6.64
C VAL A 353 -22.47 -8.90 5.11
N ARG A 354 -21.55 -9.55 4.41
CA ARG A 354 -21.67 -9.78 2.96
C ARG A 354 -23.00 -10.45 2.61
N ASP A 355 -23.40 -11.49 3.35
CA ASP A 355 -24.64 -12.23 3.10
C ASP A 355 -25.90 -11.35 3.24
N GLN A 356 -25.83 -10.31 4.08
CA GLN A 356 -26.92 -9.32 4.23
C GLN A 356 -26.94 -8.31 3.09
N PHE A 357 -25.78 -7.88 2.59
CA PHE A 357 -25.64 -6.86 1.55
C PHE A 357 -25.78 -7.42 0.13
N ASP A 358 -25.33 -8.65 -0.07
CA ASP A 358 -25.37 -9.34 -1.38
C ASP A 358 -25.77 -10.82 -1.19
N PRO A 359 -27.06 -11.07 -0.84
CA PRO A 359 -27.56 -12.44 -0.57
C PRO A 359 -27.46 -13.35 -1.80
N ASP A 360 -27.63 -12.81 -2.98
CA ASP A 360 -27.62 -13.55 -4.26
C ASP A 360 -26.23 -13.61 -4.91
N ARG A 361 -25.19 -13.06 -4.26
CA ARG A 361 -23.81 -13.05 -4.78
C ARG A 361 -23.66 -12.36 -6.15
N VAL A 362 -24.41 -11.28 -6.37
CA VAL A 362 -24.38 -10.46 -7.59
C VAL A 362 -22.97 -9.96 -7.92
N PHE A 363 -22.19 -9.62 -6.87
CA PHE A 363 -20.82 -9.11 -7.01
C PHE A 363 -19.75 -10.21 -6.99
N ALA A 364 -20.14 -11.49 -6.94
CA ALA A 364 -19.18 -12.59 -6.92
C ALA A 364 -18.41 -12.71 -8.24
N ASN A 365 -17.13 -13.00 -8.12
CA ASN A 365 -16.23 -13.35 -9.20
C ASN A 365 -15.26 -14.44 -8.73
N ASP A 366 -14.42 -14.97 -9.61
CA ASP A 366 -13.51 -16.07 -9.26
C ASP A 366 -12.58 -15.72 -8.10
N TYR A 367 -12.07 -14.49 -8.06
CA TYR A 367 -11.21 -14.03 -6.98
C TYR A 367 -11.96 -14.00 -5.64
N LEU A 368 -13.15 -13.40 -5.60
CA LEU A 368 -13.96 -13.36 -4.38
C LEU A 368 -14.39 -14.76 -3.92
N ARG A 369 -14.68 -15.66 -4.86
CA ARG A 369 -14.95 -17.09 -4.52
C ARG A 369 -13.73 -17.76 -3.91
N GLN A 370 -12.54 -17.51 -4.43
CA GLN A 370 -11.30 -18.04 -3.87
C GLN A 370 -11.05 -17.51 -2.47
N VAL A 371 -11.14 -16.19 -2.26
CA VAL A 371 -10.67 -15.55 -1.01
C VAL A 371 -11.72 -15.50 0.09
N LEU A 372 -13.02 -15.51 -0.24
CA LEU A 372 -14.11 -15.44 0.74
C LEU A 372 -14.89 -16.76 0.86
N GLY A 373 -14.65 -17.70 -0.03
CA GLY A 373 -15.48 -18.87 -0.18
C GLY A 373 -16.79 -18.58 -0.93
N GLY A 374 -17.48 -19.62 -1.35
CA GLY A 374 -18.77 -19.54 -2.01
C GLY A 374 -19.90 -19.09 -1.10
#